data_058f54d534a01a440aaa1b12947a2634
#
_entry.id   058f54d534a01a440aaa1b12947a2634
#
_cell.length_a   1.000
_cell.length_b   1.000
_cell.length_c   1.000
_cell.angle_alpha   90.00
_cell.angle_beta   90.00
_cell.angle_gamma   90.00
#
_symmetry.space_group_name_H-M   'P 1'
#
loop_
_entity.id
_entity.type
_entity.pdbx_description
1 polymer ?
#
loop_
_entity_poly.entity_id
_entity_poly.type
_entity_poly.pdbx_seq_one_letter_code
_entity_poly.pdbx_strand_id
1 'polypeptide(L)'
;MQKTLFKKYLRVTAAIILISFFLLGLVMLVFIKSYWQDEKQDLLRRNAESIAGIAAASATPVQGDNYILLDTERMQSFMNAFSENMDADIYVTNRAGEWVLSAFGSGGTVNPAPFTRRTMDKALLGTYSGQGTDDGIYDSPYYVVGVPIRISNLDGTRSTIGAVFTACSARSFNEYRNELMKMFALAAVAAFLVAFCISWMFSYKLVRPLRDMALAARSFGEGNFSIRVPVTSNDEVGQLALAFNNMASSLASSESVRRNFIANVSHELKTPMTTIAGFIDGILDGTIPAEKQSHYLQIVSQEVKRLSRLVRTMLDLSRIDSGELRLHMARFDLTNTIFVALLSFEKSIEQKKIQVLGLEDTESLYVDGDPDMIHQVVYNLIENAVKFTNEGGYIQLAIRDLPDRTSVAIKNSGAGIAADEIALIFDRFYKTDKSRSQDKNGMGLGLYIVRTIIKLHGGEITVQSVENEYCQFEFWLPKHEEPKLKAGKKEKDPAKDKKEEKR
;
A
#
# COMPACT_ATOMS: atom_id res chain seq x y z
N MET A 1 1.49 26.11 -10.69
CA MET A 1 0.41 25.10 -10.62
C MET A 1 1.02 23.71 -10.68
N GLN A 2 1.14 23.03 -9.56
CA GLN A 2 1.60 21.64 -9.54
C GLN A 2 0.57 20.76 -10.27
N LYS A 3 1.02 20.16 -11.38
CA LYS A 3 0.20 19.24 -12.16
C LYS A 3 -0.12 18.04 -11.27
N THR A 4 -1.35 17.95 -10.80
CA THR A 4 -1.78 16.86 -9.92
C THR A 4 -1.46 15.51 -10.56
N LEU A 5 -1.05 14.52 -9.79
CA LEU A 5 -0.75 13.15 -10.23
C LEU A 5 -1.89 12.59 -11.10
N PHE A 6 -3.14 12.93 -10.75
CA PHE A 6 -4.35 12.66 -11.52
C PHE A 6 -4.26 13.12 -12.98
N LYS A 7 -3.94 14.41 -13.23
CA LYS A 7 -3.86 14.94 -14.59
C LYS A 7 -2.68 14.35 -15.38
N LYS A 8 -1.60 13.95 -14.70
CA LYS A 8 -0.45 13.31 -15.33
C LYS A 8 -0.81 11.89 -15.77
N TYR A 9 -1.42 11.12 -14.89
CA TYR A 9 -1.85 9.75 -15.17
C TYR A 9 -2.88 9.71 -16.31
N LEU A 10 -3.94 10.53 -16.22
CA LEU A 10 -4.99 10.59 -17.25
C LEU A 10 -4.45 10.95 -18.63
N ARG A 11 -3.49 11.88 -18.72
CA ARG A 11 -2.86 12.25 -20.01
C ARG A 11 -2.00 11.12 -20.57
N VAL A 12 -1.25 10.44 -19.74
CA VAL A 12 -0.39 9.33 -20.18
C VAL A 12 -1.24 8.17 -20.68
N THR A 13 -2.28 7.77 -19.94
CA THR A 13 -3.18 6.69 -20.35
C THR A 13 -3.95 7.04 -21.62
N ALA A 14 -4.47 8.28 -21.74
CA ALA A 14 -5.14 8.73 -22.96
C ALA A 14 -4.19 8.73 -24.17
N ALA A 15 -2.95 9.18 -23.99
CA ALA A 15 -1.94 9.16 -25.07
C ALA A 15 -1.60 7.74 -25.51
N ILE A 16 -1.43 6.80 -24.59
CA ILE A 16 -1.15 5.39 -24.91
C ILE A 16 -2.32 4.78 -25.71
N ILE A 17 -3.55 5.03 -25.30
CA ILE A 17 -4.75 4.53 -26.00
C ILE A 17 -4.82 5.10 -27.42
N LEU A 18 -4.62 6.42 -27.58
CA LEU A 18 -4.65 7.05 -28.90
C LEU A 18 -3.56 6.52 -29.84
N ILE A 19 -2.33 6.38 -29.32
CA ILE A 19 -1.22 5.81 -30.10
C ILE A 19 -1.50 4.37 -30.51
N SER A 20 -2.07 3.56 -29.61
CA SER A 20 -2.44 2.17 -29.88
C SER A 20 -3.48 2.06 -31.00
N PHE A 21 -4.55 2.87 -30.95
CA PHE A 21 -5.56 2.88 -32.03
C PHE A 21 -5.00 3.42 -33.34
N PHE A 22 -4.14 4.43 -33.29
CA PHE A 22 -3.48 4.94 -34.49
C PHE A 22 -2.63 3.85 -35.16
N LEU A 23 -1.81 3.15 -34.38
CA LEU A 23 -0.97 2.07 -34.88
C LEU A 23 -1.80 0.92 -35.47
N LEU A 24 -2.87 0.52 -34.75
CA LEU A 24 -3.81 -0.51 -35.21
C LEU A 24 -4.49 -0.12 -36.52
N GLY A 25 -4.92 1.13 -36.65
CA GLY A 25 -5.50 1.68 -37.89
C GLY A 25 -4.53 1.65 -39.06
N LEU A 26 -3.26 1.96 -38.82
CA LEU A 26 -2.19 1.90 -39.84
C LEU A 26 -1.97 0.47 -40.31
N VAL A 27 -1.86 -0.49 -39.38
CA VAL A 27 -1.70 -1.92 -39.70
C VAL A 27 -2.91 -2.42 -40.48
N MET A 28 -4.12 -2.04 -40.08
CA MET A 28 -5.36 -2.39 -40.75
C MET A 28 -5.39 -1.88 -42.21
N LEU A 29 -4.96 -0.64 -42.45
CA LEU A 29 -4.90 -0.07 -43.79
C LEU A 29 -3.96 -0.88 -44.72
N VAL A 30 -2.76 -1.24 -44.20
CA VAL A 30 -1.79 -2.04 -44.97
C VAL A 30 -2.36 -3.41 -45.27
N PHE A 31 -2.95 -4.06 -44.28
CA PHE A 31 -3.54 -5.40 -44.40
C PHE A 31 -4.71 -5.43 -45.38
N ILE A 32 -5.64 -4.48 -45.29
CA ILE A 32 -6.80 -4.38 -46.21
C ILE A 32 -6.32 -4.23 -47.65
N LYS A 33 -5.30 -3.37 -47.87
CA LYS A 33 -4.76 -3.18 -49.20
C LYS A 33 -4.16 -4.45 -49.78
N SER A 34 -3.28 -5.11 -49.04
CA SER A 34 -2.62 -6.35 -49.49
C SER A 34 -3.63 -7.49 -49.72
N TYR A 35 -4.49 -7.74 -48.70
CA TYR A 35 -5.49 -8.83 -48.77
C TYR A 35 -6.45 -8.65 -49.95
N TRP A 36 -7.00 -7.45 -50.12
CA TRP A 36 -7.96 -7.20 -51.21
C TRP A 36 -7.31 -7.32 -52.60
N GLN A 37 -6.09 -6.82 -52.76
CA GLN A 37 -5.37 -6.93 -54.04
C GLN A 37 -5.10 -8.37 -54.41
N ASP A 38 -4.58 -9.16 -53.48
CA ASP A 38 -4.25 -10.56 -53.70
C ASP A 38 -5.50 -11.39 -54.02
N GLU A 39 -6.58 -11.23 -53.24
CA GLU A 39 -7.84 -11.94 -53.41
C GLU A 39 -8.52 -11.57 -54.75
N LYS A 40 -8.60 -10.30 -55.09
CA LYS A 40 -9.24 -9.88 -56.33
C LYS A 40 -8.43 -10.27 -57.56
N GLN A 41 -7.09 -10.15 -57.53
CA GLN A 41 -6.24 -10.59 -58.63
C GLN A 41 -6.33 -12.09 -58.87
N ASP A 42 -6.38 -12.87 -57.79
CA ASP A 42 -6.53 -14.33 -57.88
C ASP A 42 -7.92 -14.72 -58.44
N LEU A 43 -8.99 -14.02 -58.01
CA LEU A 43 -10.34 -14.21 -58.53
C LEU A 43 -10.39 -13.86 -60.04
N LEU A 44 -9.87 -12.72 -60.44
CA LEU A 44 -9.80 -12.29 -61.85
C LEU A 44 -9.02 -13.29 -62.69
N ARG A 45 -7.88 -13.76 -62.19
CA ARG A 45 -7.03 -14.78 -62.87
C ARG A 45 -7.77 -16.11 -63.08
N ARG A 46 -8.37 -16.68 -62.04
CA ARG A 46 -9.08 -17.94 -62.13
C ARG A 46 -10.23 -17.90 -63.14
N ASN A 47 -10.96 -16.77 -63.15
CA ASN A 47 -12.06 -16.59 -64.10
C ASN A 47 -11.55 -16.34 -65.53
N ALA A 48 -10.47 -15.58 -65.71
CA ALA A 48 -9.83 -15.42 -67.00
C ALA A 48 -9.32 -16.75 -67.57
N GLU A 49 -8.71 -17.61 -66.69
CA GLU A 49 -8.27 -18.97 -67.08
C GLU A 49 -9.46 -19.87 -67.46
N SER A 50 -10.58 -19.80 -66.74
CA SER A 50 -11.80 -20.53 -67.02
C SER A 50 -12.38 -20.12 -68.38
N ILE A 51 -12.48 -18.82 -68.64
CA ILE A 51 -12.98 -18.29 -69.88
C ILE A 51 -12.01 -18.61 -71.04
N ALA A 52 -10.69 -18.49 -70.83
CA ALA A 52 -9.66 -18.87 -71.82
C ALA A 52 -9.77 -20.33 -72.19
N GLY A 53 -10.06 -21.25 -71.20
CA GLY A 53 -10.30 -22.67 -71.46
C GLY A 53 -11.54 -22.91 -72.33
N ILE A 54 -12.65 -22.22 -72.07
CA ILE A 54 -13.89 -22.27 -72.87
C ILE A 54 -13.64 -21.74 -74.26
N ALA A 55 -12.96 -20.56 -74.40
CA ALA A 55 -12.59 -19.99 -75.67
C ALA A 55 -11.71 -20.91 -76.51
N ALA A 56 -10.73 -21.55 -75.86
CA ALA A 56 -9.86 -22.50 -76.52
C ALA A 56 -10.58 -23.74 -77.07
N ALA A 57 -11.59 -24.25 -76.29
CA ALA A 57 -12.39 -25.38 -76.68
C ALA A 57 -13.41 -25.09 -77.86
N SER A 58 -13.78 -23.79 -78.00
CA SER A 58 -14.74 -23.32 -78.99
C SER A 58 -14.06 -22.65 -80.21
N ALA A 59 -12.72 -22.60 -80.23
CA ALA A 59 -11.97 -21.94 -81.27
C ALA A 59 -11.60 -22.90 -82.44
N THR A 60 -11.85 -22.51 -83.67
CA THR A 60 -11.38 -23.15 -84.87
C THR A 60 -10.36 -22.26 -85.56
N PRO A 61 -9.15 -22.77 -85.87
CA PRO A 61 -8.14 -22.03 -86.65
C PRO A 61 -8.61 -21.76 -88.06
N VAL A 62 -8.42 -20.55 -88.57
CA VAL A 62 -8.65 -20.15 -89.95
C VAL A 62 -7.32 -19.76 -90.53
N GLN A 63 -7.19 -19.79 -91.90
CA GLN A 63 -5.96 -19.45 -92.62
C GLN A 63 -5.44 -18.09 -92.19
N GLY A 64 -4.20 -18.06 -91.72
CA GLY A 64 -3.59 -16.90 -91.07
C GLY A 64 -3.61 -17.01 -89.53
N ASP A 65 -3.14 -15.98 -88.79
CA ASP A 65 -3.11 -15.97 -87.30
C ASP A 65 -4.48 -15.68 -86.65
N ASN A 66 -5.58 -15.80 -87.40
CA ASN A 66 -6.95 -15.55 -86.98
C ASN A 66 -7.68 -16.87 -86.60
N TYR A 67 -8.62 -16.78 -85.66
CA TYR A 67 -9.53 -17.86 -85.27
C TYR A 67 -10.98 -17.40 -85.24
N ILE A 68 -11.90 -18.34 -85.43
CA ILE A 68 -13.33 -18.06 -85.28
C ILE A 68 -13.82 -18.91 -84.06
N LEU A 69 -14.58 -18.28 -83.21
CA LEU A 69 -15.29 -18.94 -82.10
C LEU A 69 -16.57 -19.60 -82.65
N LEU A 70 -16.78 -20.87 -82.45
CA LEU A 70 -17.90 -21.64 -82.91
C LEU A 70 -19.04 -21.40 -81.93
N ASP A 71 -19.52 -20.89 -81.28
CA ASP A 71 -20.69 -20.70 -80.40
C ASP A 71 -20.57 -19.37 -79.63
N THR A 72 -20.54 -18.29 -80.37
CA THR A 72 -20.37 -16.94 -79.81
C THR A 72 -21.51 -16.51 -78.90
N GLU A 73 -22.78 -16.94 -79.15
CA GLU A 73 -23.92 -16.59 -78.29
C GLU A 73 -23.84 -17.25 -76.91
N ARG A 74 -23.45 -18.52 -76.86
CA ARG A 74 -23.23 -19.22 -75.60
C ARG A 74 -22.07 -18.67 -74.79
N MET A 75 -20.96 -18.38 -75.48
CA MET A 75 -19.80 -17.75 -74.86
C MET A 75 -20.11 -16.35 -74.28
N GLN A 76 -20.86 -15.56 -75.06
CA GLN A 76 -21.32 -14.24 -74.59
C GLN A 76 -22.21 -14.35 -73.33
N SER A 77 -23.12 -15.35 -73.29
CA SER A 77 -24.00 -15.58 -72.12
C SER A 77 -23.18 -15.95 -70.90
N PHE A 78 -22.15 -16.83 -71.03
CA PHE A 78 -21.26 -17.15 -69.94
C PHE A 78 -20.46 -15.93 -69.50
N MET A 79 -19.90 -15.18 -70.41
CA MET A 79 -19.15 -13.97 -70.12
C MET A 79 -20.00 -12.94 -69.39
N ASN A 80 -21.24 -12.75 -69.76
CA ASN A 80 -22.14 -11.83 -69.08
C ASN A 80 -22.44 -12.30 -67.63
N ALA A 81 -22.74 -13.58 -67.47
CA ALA A 81 -22.96 -14.13 -66.12
C ALA A 81 -21.75 -14.03 -65.23
N PHE A 82 -20.54 -14.28 -65.71
CA PHE A 82 -19.29 -14.09 -64.95
C PHE A 82 -19.02 -12.62 -64.69
N SER A 83 -19.23 -11.72 -65.68
CA SER A 83 -19.03 -10.29 -65.55
C SER A 83 -19.91 -9.68 -64.44
N GLU A 84 -21.20 -9.99 -64.41
CA GLU A 84 -22.13 -9.49 -63.40
C GLU A 84 -21.78 -10.03 -61.99
N ASN A 85 -21.47 -11.34 -61.89
CA ASN A 85 -21.14 -11.96 -60.57
C ASN A 85 -19.86 -11.43 -59.95
N MET A 86 -18.88 -11.00 -60.76
CA MET A 86 -17.58 -10.53 -60.34
C MET A 86 -17.48 -9.00 -60.19
N ASP A 87 -18.43 -8.28 -60.70
CA ASP A 87 -18.38 -6.85 -60.86
C ASP A 87 -17.11 -6.44 -61.65
N ALA A 88 -16.86 -7.16 -62.79
CA ALA A 88 -15.68 -7.01 -63.57
C ALA A 88 -15.99 -7.08 -65.08
N ASP A 89 -15.21 -6.39 -65.87
CA ASP A 89 -15.29 -6.44 -67.33
C ASP A 89 -14.44 -7.58 -67.88
N ILE A 90 -14.90 -8.23 -68.93
CA ILE A 90 -14.25 -9.39 -69.53
C ILE A 90 -14.09 -9.15 -71.03
N TYR A 91 -12.90 -9.38 -71.55
CA TYR A 91 -12.57 -9.23 -72.96
C TYR A 91 -11.88 -10.47 -73.49
N VAL A 92 -12.33 -10.98 -74.59
CA VAL A 92 -11.67 -11.99 -75.41
C VAL A 92 -11.06 -11.28 -76.59
N THR A 93 -9.73 -11.42 -76.78
CA THR A 93 -9.00 -10.67 -77.85
C THR A 93 -8.31 -11.60 -78.81
N ASN A 94 -8.09 -11.14 -80.02
CA ASN A 94 -7.14 -11.75 -80.95
C ASN A 94 -5.69 -11.37 -80.60
N ARG A 95 -4.71 -11.87 -81.37
CA ARG A 95 -3.28 -11.55 -81.14
C ARG A 95 -2.93 -10.08 -81.32
N ALA A 96 -3.71 -9.35 -82.12
CA ALA A 96 -3.52 -7.90 -82.30
C ALA A 96 -4.06 -7.06 -81.15
N GLY A 97 -4.78 -7.67 -80.18
CA GLY A 97 -5.41 -6.99 -79.05
C GLY A 97 -6.82 -6.43 -79.37
N GLU A 98 -7.37 -6.73 -80.57
CA GLU A 98 -8.73 -6.34 -80.91
C GLU A 98 -9.74 -7.26 -80.18
N TRP A 99 -10.86 -6.66 -79.72
CA TRP A 99 -11.87 -7.36 -78.99
C TRP A 99 -12.71 -8.22 -79.91
N VAL A 100 -12.73 -9.50 -79.67
CA VAL A 100 -13.59 -10.47 -80.33
C VAL A 100 -14.95 -10.56 -79.66
N LEU A 101 -14.94 -10.64 -78.34
CA LEU A 101 -16.10 -10.61 -77.43
C LEU A 101 -15.81 -9.73 -76.23
N SER A 102 -16.82 -9.09 -75.70
CA SER A 102 -16.73 -8.32 -74.44
C SER A 102 -17.99 -8.43 -73.62
N ALA A 103 -17.83 -8.41 -72.28
CA ALA A 103 -18.91 -8.34 -71.30
C ALA A 103 -18.55 -7.29 -70.26
N PHE A 104 -19.46 -6.46 -69.87
CA PHE A 104 -19.25 -5.32 -68.96
C PHE A 104 -20.05 -5.52 -67.71
N GLY A 105 -19.39 -5.62 -66.57
CA GLY A 105 -19.98 -5.80 -65.24
C GLY A 105 -19.52 -4.75 -64.25
N SER A 106 -18.42 -4.00 -64.50
CA SER A 106 -17.83 -3.08 -63.54
C SER A 106 -18.55 -1.71 -63.46
N GLY A 107 -19.56 -1.47 -64.32
CA GLY A 107 -20.28 -0.22 -64.35
C GLY A 107 -19.48 1.04 -64.70
N GLY A 108 -18.25 0.87 -65.12
CA GLY A 108 -17.37 1.97 -65.49
C GLY A 108 -17.49 2.37 -66.99
N THR A 109 -16.96 3.55 -67.33
CA THR A 109 -16.84 4.01 -68.71
C THR A 109 -15.64 3.37 -69.36
N VAL A 110 -15.90 2.67 -70.48
CA VAL A 110 -14.86 1.95 -71.24
C VAL A 110 -14.79 2.56 -72.65
N ASN A 111 -13.60 3.00 -73.06
CA ASN A 111 -13.32 3.45 -74.41
C ASN A 111 -12.98 2.23 -75.28
N PRO A 112 -13.76 1.89 -76.33
CA PRO A 112 -13.46 0.78 -77.18
C PRO A 112 -12.16 0.99 -77.93
N ALA A 113 -11.10 0.42 -77.44
CA ALA A 113 -9.78 0.49 -78.03
C ALA A 113 -9.08 -0.89 -77.86
N PRO A 114 -8.21 -1.30 -78.82
CA PRO A 114 -7.47 -2.54 -78.67
C PRO A 114 -6.49 -2.40 -77.48
N PHE A 115 -6.22 -3.51 -76.81
CA PHE A 115 -5.17 -3.56 -75.80
C PHE A 115 -3.81 -3.25 -76.46
N THR A 116 -2.97 -2.49 -75.76
CA THR A 116 -1.66 -2.08 -76.30
C THR A 116 -0.77 -3.31 -76.55
N ARG A 117 0.13 -3.13 -77.50
CA ARG A 117 1.13 -4.18 -77.84
C ARG A 117 1.90 -4.63 -76.60
N ARG A 118 2.25 -3.71 -75.70
CA ARG A 118 2.96 -4.01 -74.46
C ARG A 118 2.17 -4.91 -73.51
N THR A 119 0.89 -4.68 -73.36
CA THR A 119 -0.02 -5.47 -72.49
C THR A 119 -0.27 -6.84 -73.14
N MET A 120 -0.49 -6.86 -74.47
CA MET A 120 -0.67 -8.09 -75.22
C MET A 120 0.55 -9.02 -75.22
N ASP A 121 1.76 -8.50 -75.48
CA ASP A 121 2.99 -9.28 -75.45
C ASP A 121 3.19 -10.01 -74.09
N LYS A 122 2.87 -9.34 -72.98
CA LYS A 122 2.95 -9.94 -71.67
C LYS A 122 1.88 -11.02 -71.46
N ALA A 123 0.59 -10.74 -71.83
CA ALA A 123 -0.51 -11.64 -71.68
C ALA A 123 -0.37 -12.89 -72.57
N LEU A 124 0.22 -12.76 -73.75
CA LEU A 124 0.46 -13.90 -74.69
C LEU A 124 1.58 -14.84 -74.21
N LEU A 125 2.61 -14.28 -73.52
CA LEU A 125 3.71 -15.06 -72.92
C LEU A 125 3.31 -15.78 -71.66
N GLY A 126 2.42 -15.21 -70.84
CA GLY A 126 1.96 -15.75 -69.57
C GLY A 126 0.81 -14.97 -68.97
N THR A 127 0.64 -15.05 -67.65
CA THR A 127 -0.37 -14.26 -66.97
C THR A 127 0.15 -12.81 -66.80
N TYR A 128 -0.59 -11.87 -67.34
CA TYR A 128 -0.40 -10.43 -67.09
C TYR A 128 -1.19 -9.98 -65.91
N SER A 129 -0.63 -9.20 -65.01
CA SER A 129 -1.34 -8.48 -63.93
C SER A 129 -0.85 -7.06 -63.89
N GLY A 130 -1.79 -6.08 -63.98
CA GLY A 130 -1.50 -4.67 -63.99
C GLY A 130 -2.53 -3.85 -63.27
N GLN A 131 -2.14 -2.65 -62.88
CA GLN A 131 -3.06 -1.62 -62.33
C GLN A 131 -2.84 -0.32 -63.05
N GLY A 132 -3.89 0.26 -63.62
CA GLY A 132 -3.82 1.55 -64.33
C GLY A 132 -5.06 1.75 -65.20
N THR A 133 -4.96 2.71 -66.14
CA THR A 133 -5.99 3.01 -67.14
C THR A 133 -5.84 2.16 -68.39
N ASP A 134 -4.85 1.25 -68.41
CA ASP A 134 -4.45 0.41 -69.53
C ASP A 134 -4.40 1.17 -70.89
N ASP A 135 -3.57 2.23 -70.88
CA ASP A 135 -3.32 3.17 -71.97
C ASP A 135 -4.61 3.84 -72.52
N GLY A 136 -5.57 4.12 -71.66
CA GLY A 136 -6.76 4.91 -71.98
C GLY A 136 -8.01 4.10 -72.33
N ILE A 137 -7.97 2.78 -72.15
CA ILE A 137 -9.17 1.96 -72.25
C ILE A 137 -10.16 2.34 -71.13
N TYR A 138 -9.65 2.70 -69.95
CA TYR A 138 -10.45 3.10 -68.80
C TYR A 138 -10.22 4.54 -68.38
N ASP A 139 -11.27 5.23 -68.01
CA ASP A 139 -11.21 6.64 -67.54
C ASP A 139 -10.64 6.74 -66.10
N SER A 140 -10.60 5.64 -65.40
CA SER A 140 -10.10 5.51 -64.02
C SER A 140 -9.20 4.30 -63.87
N PRO A 141 -8.38 4.18 -62.79
CA PRO A 141 -7.55 3.01 -62.60
C PRO A 141 -8.37 1.74 -62.40
N TYR A 142 -7.97 0.69 -63.13
CA TYR A 142 -8.50 -0.66 -63.06
C TYR A 142 -7.40 -1.67 -62.68
N TYR A 143 -7.79 -2.75 -62.03
CA TYR A 143 -6.97 -3.97 -61.92
C TYR A 143 -7.27 -4.86 -63.09
N VAL A 144 -6.29 -5.14 -63.91
CA VAL A 144 -6.41 -5.88 -65.15
C VAL A 144 -5.59 -7.16 -65.08
N VAL A 145 -6.17 -8.32 -65.36
CA VAL A 145 -5.47 -9.59 -65.48
C VAL A 145 -5.70 -10.16 -66.89
N GLY A 146 -4.63 -10.51 -67.57
CA GLY A 146 -4.66 -11.08 -68.91
C GLY A 146 -4.08 -12.51 -68.90
N VAL A 147 -4.77 -13.45 -69.54
CA VAL A 147 -4.37 -14.87 -69.60
C VAL A 147 -4.40 -15.31 -71.09
N PRO A 148 -3.38 -16.06 -71.57
CA PRO A 148 -3.32 -16.47 -72.97
C PRO A 148 -4.35 -17.55 -73.29
N ILE A 149 -4.97 -17.46 -74.47
CA ILE A 149 -5.81 -18.54 -75.02
C ILE A 149 -4.91 -19.44 -75.84
N ARG A 150 -4.73 -20.66 -75.35
CA ARG A 150 -3.86 -21.68 -75.94
C ARG A 150 -4.66 -22.83 -76.54
N ILE A 151 -4.50 -23.08 -77.78
CA ILE A 151 -5.08 -24.25 -78.47
C ILE A 151 -4.03 -25.31 -78.79
N SER A 152 -4.41 -26.57 -78.79
CA SER A 152 -3.57 -27.68 -79.22
C SER A 152 -3.84 -27.88 -80.69
N ASN A 153 -2.83 -27.76 -81.55
CA ASN A 153 -2.91 -28.06 -82.97
C ASN A 153 -2.96 -29.60 -83.23
N LEU A 154 -3.35 -29.98 -84.41
CA LEU A 154 -3.41 -31.41 -84.84
C LEU A 154 -2.02 -32.10 -84.84
N ASP A 155 -0.97 -31.33 -84.86
CA ASP A 155 0.45 -31.84 -84.81
C ASP A 155 0.98 -31.91 -83.35
N GLY A 156 0.14 -31.69 -82.32
CA GLY A 156 0.51 -31.68 -80.90
C GLY A 156 1.23 -30.43 -80.40
N THR A 157 1.45 -29.45 -81.25
CA THR A 157 2.02 -28.15 -80.84
C THR A 157 0.94 -27.26 -80.17
N ARG A 158 1.31 -26.44 -79.24
CA ARG A 158 0.42 -25.44 -78.63
C ARG A 158 0.63 -24.04 -79.26
N SER A 159 -0.43 -23.51 -79.82
CA SER A 159 -0.46 -22.14 -80.37
C SER A 159 -1.27 -21.20 -79.49
N THR A 160 -0.74 -20.04 -79.22
CA THR A 160 -1.50 -18.96 -78.55
C THR A 160 -2.23 -18.13 -79.57
N ILE A 161 -3.54 -18.09 -79.56
CA ILE A 161 -4.38 -17.42 -80.56
C ILE A 161 -4.89 -16.05 -80.15
N GLY A 162 -4.83 -15.72 -78.84
CA GLY A 162 -5.29 -14.46 -78.27
C GLY A 162 -5.13 -14.46 -76.77
N ALA A 163 -5.82 -13.61 -76.11
CA ALA A 163 -5.84 -13.49 -74.64
C ALA A 163 -7.25 -13.19 -74.12
N VAL A 164 -7.52 -13.60 -72.89
CA VAL A 164 -8.69 -13.15 -72.10
C VAL A 164 -8.20 -12.16 -71.08
N PHE A 165 -8.80 -11.00 -71.07
CA PHE A 165 -8.60 -10.02 -70.03
C PHE A 165 -9.81 -9.91 -69.13
N THR A 166 -9.57 -9.83 -67.83
CA THR A 166 -10.60 -9.53 -66.81
C THR A 166 -10.14 -8.25 -66.07
N ALA A 167 -11.06 -7.31 -65.90
CA ALA A 167 -10.72 -6.02 -65.32
C ALA A 167 -11.79 -5.59 -64.27
N CYS A 168 -11.38 -5.15 -63.11
CA CYS A 168 -12.29 -4.58 -62.12
C CYS A 168 -11.85 -3.16 -61.72
N SER A 169 -12.82 -2.27 -61.40
CA SER A 169 -12.54 -0.92 -61.03
C SER A 169 -11.83 -0.83 -59.66
N ALA A 170 -10.78 -0.02 -59.62
CA ALA A 170 -10.13 0.34 -58.36
C ALA A 170 -11.02 1.19 -57.40
N ARG A 171 -12.12 1.73 -57.94
CA ARG A 171 -13.12 2.49 -57.17
C ARG A 171 -13.83 1.58 -56.14
N SER A 172 -14.19 0.37 -56.49
CA SER A 172 -14.80 -0.60 -55.59
C SER A 172 -13.91 -0.90 -54.37
N PHE A 173 -12.58 -0.91 -54.55
CA PHE A 173 -11.63 -1.00 -53.40
C PHE A 173 -11.73 0.21 -52.49
N ASN A 174 -11.79 1.41 -53.03
CA ASN A 174 -11.83 2.64 -52.23
C ASN A 174 -13.13 2.73 -51.42
N GLU A 175 -14.26 2.32 -52.00
CA GLU A 175 -15.54 2.29 -51.34
C GLU A 175 -15.55 1.30 -50.19
N TYR A 176 -15.09 0.05 -50.41
CA TYR A 176 -14.97 -0.99 -49.40
C TYR A 176 -14.00 -0.55 -48.27
N ARG A 177 -12.84 -0.04 -48.60
CA ARG A 177 -11.87 0.51 -47.63
C ARG A 177 -12.49 1.59 -46.76
N ASN A 178 -13.21 2.54 -47.39
CA ASN A 178 -13.82 3.66 -46.63
C ASN A 178 -14.90 3.19 -45.70
N GLU A 179 -15.68 2.17 -46.05
CA GLU A 179 -16.71 1.60 -45.22
C GLU A 179 -16.12 0.87 -44.01
N LEU A 180 -15.09 0.04 -44.23
CA LEU A 180 -14.34 -0.60 -43.14
C LEU A 180 -13.69 0.44 -42.22
N MET A 181 -13.12 1.52 -42.78
CA MET A 181 -12.52 2.57 -41.97
C MET A 181 -13.54 3.34 -41.15
N LYS A 182 -14.77 3.55 -41.64
CA LYS A 182 -15.86 4.14 -40.85
C LYS A 182 -16.25 3.25 -39.68
N MET A 183 -16.41 1.94 -39.90
CA MET A 183 -16.71 0.97 -38.83
C MET A 183 -15.60 0.90 -37.81
N PHE A 184 -14.34 0.87 -38.26
CA PHE A 184 -13.18 0.94 -37.36
C PHE A 184 -13.14 2.21 -36.54
N ALA A 185 -13.37 3.36 -37.14
CA ALA A 185 -13.38 4.64 -36.44
C ALA A 185 -14.48 4.70 -35.36
N LEU A 186 -15.68 4.19 -35.68
CA LEU A 186 -16.78 4.12 -34.71
C LEU A 186 -16.43 3.20 -33.52
N ALA A 187 -15.89 2.00 -33.80
CA ALA A 187 -15.45 1.06 -32.78
C ALA A 187 -14.32 1.66 -31.92
N ALA A 188 -13.36 2.36 -32.54
CA ALA A 188 -12.26 3.02 -31.86
C ALA A 188 -12.74 4.12 -30.89
N VAL A 189 -13.72 4.93 -31.34
CA VAL A 189 -14.32 5.99 -30.50
C VAL A 189 -15.04 5.35 -29.31
N ALA A 190 -15.86 4.30 -29.52
CA ALA A 190 -16.57 3.63 -28.48
C ALA A 190 -15.59 3.01 -27.44
N ALA A 191 -14.56 2.30 -27.91
CA ALA A 191 -13.54 1.71 -27.04
C ALA A 191 -12.75 2.78 -26.28
N PHE A 192 -12.43 3.91 -26.93
CA PHE A 192 -11.77 5.05 -26.26
C PHE A 192 -12.63 5.61 -25.12
N LEU A 193 -13.94 5.80 -25.34
CA LEU A 193 -14.83 6.32 -24.31
C LEU A 193 -14.92 5.37 -23.10
N VAL A 194 -15.06 4.06 -23.36
CA VAL A 194 -15.07 3.05 -22.28
C VAL A 194 -13.75 3.06 -21.49
N ALA A 195 -12.62 3.02 -22.18
CA ALA A 195 -11.30 3.04 -21.55
C ALA A 195 -11.04 4.33 -20.77
N PHE A 196 -11.51 5.47 -21.29
CA PHE A 196 -11.45 6.76 -20.61
C PHE A 196 -12.29 6.77 -19.32
N CYS A 197 -13.52 6.27 -19.36
CA CYS A 197 -14.38 6.16 -18.18
C CYS A 197 -13.78 5.26 -17.10
N ILE A 198 -13.24 4.10 -17.48
CA ILE A 198 -12.56 3.18 -16.55
C ILE A 198 -11.33 3.86 -15.94
N SER A 199 -10.50 4.49 -16.75
CA SER A 199 -9.30 5.20 -16.29
C SER A 199 -9.65 6.36 -15.36
N TRP A 200 -10.71 7.10 -15.65
CA TRP A 200 -11.22 8.17 -14.78
C TRP A 200 -11.65 7.63 -13.42
N MET A 201 -12.47 6.57 -13.41
CA MET A 201 -12.96 5.95 -12.17
C MET A 201 -11.81 5.41 -11.31
N PHE A 202 -10.86 4.70 -11.92
CA PHE A 202 -9.70 4.15 -11.24
C PHE A 202 -8.80 5.24 -10.65
N SER A 203 -8.54 6.29 -11.44
CA SER A 203 -7.76 7.44 -11.00
C SER A 203 -8.42 8.18 -9.83
N TYR A 204 -9.74 8.29 -9.80
CA TYR A 204 -10.47 8.89 -8.70
C TYR A 204 -10.38 8.06 -7.42
N LYS A 205 -10.52 6.72 -7.53
CA LYS A 205 -10.45 5.81 -6.38
C LYS A 205 -9.06 5.69 -5.76
N LEU A 206 -7.99 5.81 -6.57
CA LEU A 206 -6.62 5.67 -6.08
C LEU A 206 -5.97 7.00 -5.70
N VAL A 207 -6.06 7.99 -6.59
CA VAL A 207 -5.27 9.22 -6.44
C VAL A 207 -5.82 10.14 -5.36
N ARG A 208 -7.14 10.18 -5.17
CA ARG A 208 -7.76 11.06 -4.17
C ARG A 208 -7.39 10.67 -2.74
N PRO A 209 -7.55 9.41 -2.28
CA PRO A 209 -7.14 9.01 -0.93
C PRO A 209 -5.65 9.23 -0.66
N LEU A 210 -4.78 8.92 -1.63
CA LEU A 210 -3.33 9.16 -1.49
C LEU A 210 -3.00 10.65 -1.32
N ARG A 211 -3.72 11.52 -2.02
CA ARG A 211 -3.57 12.96 -1.85
C ARG A 211 -4.04 13.43 -0.47
N ASP A 212 -5.17 12.91 0.00
CA ASP A 212 -5.72 13.26 1.32
C ASP A 212 -4.76 12.81 2.43
N MET A 213 -4.14 11.62 2.30
CA MET A 213 -3.07 11.16 3.19
C MET A 213 -1.84 12.07 3.15
N ALA A 214 -1.41 12.50 1.96
CA ALA A 214 -0.27 13.40 1.83
C ALA A 214 -0.53 14.78 2.47
N LEU A 215 -1.75 15.30 2.34
CA LEU A 215 -2.17 16.54 3.01
C LEU A 215 -2.26 16.36 4.52
N ALA A 216 -2.84 15.25 4.99
CA ALA A 216 -2.88 14.91 6.39
C ALA A 216 -1.46 14.78 6.99
N ALA A 217 -0.55 14.07 6.32
CA ALA A 217 0.84 13.94 6.76
C ALA A 217 1.56 15.30 6.86
N ARG A 218 1.29 16.23 5.96
CA ARG A 218 1.83 17.59 6.05
C ARG A 218 1.31 18.33 7.27
N SER A 219 0.00 18.26 7.52
CA SER A 219 -0.62 18.89 8.70
C SER A 219 -0.10 18.29 10.01
N PHE A 220 0.25 17.00 10.01
CA PHE A 220 0.94 16.35 11.13
C PHE A 220 2.31 16.99 11.37
N GLY A 221 3.09 17.25 10.32
CA GLY A 221 4.37 17.96 10.42
C GLY A 221 4.23 19.39 10.98
N GLU A 222 3.06 20.00 10.83
CA GLU A 222 2.70 21.31 11.38
C GLU A 222 2.12 21.22 12.82
N GLY A 223 2.04 20.01 13.40
CA GLY A 223 1.57 19.77 14.77
C GLY A 223 0.06 19.57 14.93
N ASN A 224 -0.69 19.46 13.86
CA ASN A 224 -2.13 19.18 13.92
C ASN A 224 -2.41 17.68 13.86
N PHE A 225 -2.49 17.03 15.00
CA PHE A 225 -2.70 15.58 15.14
C PHE A 225 -4.18 15.16 15.16
N SER A 226 -5.13 16.10 15.02
CA SER A 226 -6.57 15.80 15.05
C SER A 226 -7.12 15.33 13.71
N ILE A 227 -6.40 15.56 12.61
CA ILE A 227 -6.83 15.21 11.26
C ILE A 227 -6.89 13.70 11.11
N ARG A 228 -7.95 13.21 10.44
CA ARG A 228 -8.11 11.80 10.07
C ARG A 228 -8.39 11.68 8.59
N VAL A 229 -7.91 10.61 7.98
CA VAL A 229 -8.14 10.27 6.58
C VAL A 229 -9.37 9.37 6.49
N PRO A 230 -10.35 9.67 5.61
CA PRO A 230 -11.51 8.81 5.45
C PRO A 230 -11.11 7.46 4.85
N VAL A 231 -11.57 6.37 5.44
CA VAL A 231 -11.38 5.01 4.91
C VAL A 231 -12.52 4.73 3.94
N THR A 232 -12.22 4.79 2.64
CA THR A 232 -13.22 4.70 1.56
C THR A 232 -13.20 3.39 0.79
N SER A 233 -12.22 2.51 1.06
CA SER A 233 -12.07 1.20 0.40
C SER A 233 -11.57 0.15 1.39
N ASN A 234 -11.77 -1.14 1.03
CA ASN A 234 -11.28 -2.29 1.80
C ASN A 234 -10.02 -2.93 1.18
N ASP A 235 -9.39 -2.25 0.24
CA ASP A 235 -8.15 -2.65 -0.43
C ASP A 235 -6.90 -2.14 0.33
N GLU A 236 -5.72 -2.24 -0.29
CA GLU A 236 -4.45 -1.79 0.28
C GLU A 236 -4.44 -0.29 0.59
N VAL A 237 -5.21 0.51 -0.16
CA VAL A 237 -5.35 1.96 0.09
C VAL A 237 -6.17 2.20 1.35
N GLY A 238 -7.24 1.43 1.57
CA GLY A 238 -8.03 1.47 2.79
C GLY A 238 -7.24 1.02 4.02
N GLN A 239 -6.44 -0.06 3.88
CA GLN A 239 -5.54 -0.51 4.95
C GLN A 239 -4.48 0.53 5.30
N LEU A 240 -3.92 1.21 4.30
CA LEU A 240 -2.98 2.31 4.52
C LEU A 240 -3.62 3.50 5.24
N ALA A 241 -4.86 3.84 4.90
CA ALA A 241 -5.62 4.88 5.60
C ALA A 241 -5.89 4.52 7.07
N LEU A 242 -6.22 3.25 7.37
CA LEU A 242 -6.38 2.74 8.73
C LEU A 242 -5.07 2.80 9.52
N ALA A 243 -3.97 2.32 8.94
CA ALA A 243 -2.65 2.36 9.57
C ALA A 243 -2.22 3.81 9.86
N PHE A 244 -2.46 4.73 8.92
CA PHE A 244 -2.23 6.15 9.10
C PHE A 244 -3.04 6.72 10.28
N ASN A 245 -4.33 6.41 10.35
CA ASN A 245 -5.21 6.88 11.43
C ASN A 245 -4.79 6.33 12.80
N ASN A 246 -4.35 5.07 12.87
CA ASN A 246 -3.82 4.45 14.09
C ASN A 246 -2.54 5.14 14.56
N MET A 247 -1.60 5.38 13.65
CA MET A 247 -0.39 6.17 13.93
C MET A 247 -0.75 7.58 14.43
N ALA A 248 -1.73 8.22 13.77
CA ALA A 248 -2.24 9.52 14.13
C ALA A 248 -2.78 9.56 15.55
N SER A 249 -3.55 8.54 15.94
CA SER A 249 -4.12 8.42 17.29
C SER A 249 -3.03 8.23 18.34
N SER A 250 -2.05 7.37 18.06
CA SER A 250 -0.92 7.14 18.96
C SER A 250 -0.09 8.41 19.17
N LEU A 251 0.18 9.15 18.09
CA LEU A 251 0.93 10.40 18.17
C LEU A 251 0.17 11.52 18.90
N ALA A 252 -1.15 11.64 18.63
CA ALA A 252 -2.01 12.59 19.34
C ALA A 252 -2.05 12.31 20.85
N SER A 253 -2.17 11.03 21.23
CA SER A 253 -2.13 10.61 22.63
C SER A 253 -0.77 10.93 23.28
N SER A 254 0.33 10.59 22.63
CA SER A 254 1.69 10.89 23.12
C SER A 254 1.91 12.39 23.32
N GLU A 255 1.49 13.21 22.35
CA GLU A 255 1.61 14.68 22.47
C GLU A 255 0.72 15.27 23.57
N SER A 256 -0.48 14.73 23.76
CA SER A 256 -1.36 15.11 24.86
C SER A 256 -0.74 14.80 26.22
N VAL A 257 -0.19 13.60 26.38
CA VAL A 257 0.55 13.21 27.58
C VAL A 257 1.74 14.13 27.83
N ARG A 258 2.52 14.43 26.78
CA ARG A 258 3.67 15.37 26.88
C ARG A 258 3.25 16.77 27.30
N ARG A 259 2.19 17.33 26.71
CA ARG A 259 1.68 18.67 27.07
C ARG A 259 1.18 18.72 28.50
N ASN A 260 0.41 17.71 28.92
CA ASN A 260 -0.09 17.61 30.28
C ASN A 260 1.06 17.49 31.28
N PHE A 261 2.10 16.73 30.94
CA PHE A 261 3.31 16.60 31.74
C PHE A 261 3.96 17.98 31.96
N ILE A 262 4.25 18.73 30.88
CA ILE A 262 4.88 20.07 30.96
C ILE A 262 4.00 21.02 31.77
N ALA A 263 2.69 21.04 31.56
CA ALA A 263 1.77 21.92 32.30
C ALA A 263 1.77 21.58 33.80
N ASN A 264 1.68 20.29 34.16
CA ASN A 264 1.68 19.87 35.55
C ASN A 264 3.02 20.17 36.26
N VAL A 265 4.15 19.92 35.58
CA VAL A 265 5.48 20.27 36.08
C VAL A 265 5.57 21.75 36.37
N SER A 266 5.15 22.58 35.42
CA SER A 266 5.19 24.07 35.58
C SER A 266 4.36 24.52 36.77
N HIS A 267 3.20 23.90 36.95
CA HIS A 267 2.31 24.24 38.09
C HIS A 267 2.93 23.81 39.44
N GLU A 268 3.44 22.57 39.53
CA GLU A 268 4.05 22.04 40.76
C GLU A 268 5.37 22.73 41.13
N LEU A 269 6.10 23.33 40.19
CA LEU A 269 7.26 24.17 40.43
C LEU A 269 6.86 25.58 40.87
N LYS A 270 5.84 26.16 40.23
CA LYS A 270 5.45 27.58 40.48
C LYS A 270 4.97 27.79 41.91
N THR A 271 4.18 26.88 42.45
CA THR A 271 3.60 26.99 43.79
C THR A 271 4.65 27.15 44.89
N PRO A 272 5.61 26.21 45.08
CA PRO A 272 6.64 26.33 46.11
C PRO A 272 7.54 27.54 45.87
N MET A 273 7.88 27.87 44.63
CA MET A 273 8.69 29.05 44.30
C MET A 273 8.01 30.35 44.74
N THR A 274 6.70 30.49 44.50
CA THR A 274 5.92 31.68 44.93
C THR A 274 5.86 31.75 46.46
N THR A 275 5.70 30.62 47.15
CA THR A 275 5.67 30.56 48.61
C THR A 275 7.02 30.97 49.22
N ILE A 276 8.13 30.41 48.67
CA ILE A 276 9.50 30.75 49.07
C ILE A 276 9.76 32.25 48.87
N ALA A 277 9.50 32.79 47.69
CA ALA A 277 9.70 34.19 47.39
C ALA A 277 8.86 35.11 48.31
N GLY A 278 7.56 34.82 48.47
CA GLY A 278 6.69 35.65 49.30
C GLY A 278 7.10 35.66 50.79
N PHE A 279 7.59 34.55 51.34
CA PHE A 279 8.05 34.55 52.74
C PHE A 279 9.42 35.24 52.89
N ILE A 280 10.33 35.07 51.94
CA ILE A 280 11.61 35.77 51.94
C ILE A 280 11.40 37.26 51.77
N ASP A 281 10.57 37.71 50.84
CA ASP A 281 10.24 39.12 50.62
C ASP A 281 9.58 39.73 51.87
N GLY A 282 8.60 39.02 52.50
CA GLY A 282 7.96 39.45 53.73
C GLY A 282 8.88 39.52 54.94
N ILE A 283 9.97 38.74 54.96
CA ILE A 283 11.03 38.86 55.99
C ILE A 283 11.91 40.07 55.70
N LEU A 284 12.29 40.30 54.44
CA LEU A 284 13.18 41.37 54.00
C LEU A 284 12.53 42.75 54.12
N ASP A 285 11.24 42.89 53.83
CA ASP A 285 10.50 44.13 53.89
C ASP A 285 9.94 44.47 55.32
N GLY A 286 10.15 43.53 56.27
CA GLY A 286 9.71 43.69 57.64
C GLY A 286 8.23 43.42 57.89
N THR A 287 7.49 42.97 56.91
CA THR A 287 6.07 42.56 57.06
C THR A 287 5.94 41.37 58.02
N ILE A 288 6.94 40.48 58.06
CA ILE A 288 7.01 39.36 59.00
C ILE A 288 7.83 39.76 60.21
N PRO A 289 7.20 39.88 61.43
CA PRO A 289 7.89 40.24 62.66
C PRO A 289 9.03 39.31 63.04
N ALA A 290 10.10 39.78 63.63
CA ALA A 290 11.31 39.06 64.00
C ALA A 290 11.02 37.76 64.79
N GLU A 291 10.04 37.78 65.65
CA GLU A 291 9.60 36.60 66.49
C GLU A 291 9.03 35.46 65.68
N LYS A 292 8.49 35.74 64.50
CA LYS A 292 7.91 34.74 63.58
C LYS A 292 8.83 34.30 62.43
N GLN A 293 9.95 35.01 62.22
CA GLN A 293 10.87 34.73 61.07
C GLN A 293 11.36 33.29 61.09
N SER A 294 11.75 32.75 62.28
CA SER A 294 12.22 31.36 62.41
C SER A 294 11.18 30.36 61.90
N HIS A 295 9.90 30.57 62.15
CA HIS A 295 8.81 29.73 61.68
C HIS A 295 8.67 29.76 60.14
N TYR A 296 8.68 30.94 59.54
CA TYR A 296 8.57 31.10 58.09
C TYR A 296 9.83 30.59 57.37
N LEU A 297 11.02 30.75 57.94
CA LEU A 297 12.25 30.15 57.43
C LEU A 297 12.21 28.59 57.43
N GLN A 298 11.56 28.01 58.46
CA GLN A 298 11.32 26.57 58.48
C GLN A 298 10.41 26.11 57.33
N ILE A 299 9.35 26.90 57.03
CA ILE A 299 8.48 26.63 55.88
C ILE A 299 9.25 26.73 54.55
N VAL A 300 10.05 27.80 54.39
CA VAL A 300 10.94 27.96 53.23
C VAL A 300 11.87 26.77 53.07
N SER A 301 12.53 26.33 54.16
CA SER A 301 13.39 25.16 54.15
C SER A 301 12.67 23.87 53.73
N GLN A 302 11.42 23.68 54.18
CA GLN A 302 10.58 22.54 53.78
C GLN A 302 10.22 22.61 52.28
N GLU A 303 9.86 23.81 51.76
CA GLU A 303 9.54 23.97 50.35
C GLU A 303 10.77 23.77 49.42
N VAL A 304 11.96 24.20 49.85
CA VAL A 304 13.21 23.94 49.14
C VAL A 304 13.50 22.45 49.08
N LYS A 305 13.35 21.72 50.19
CA LYS A 305 13.51 20.23 50.20
C LYS A 305 12.48 19.54 49.33
N ARG A 306 11.25 20.03 49.31
CA ARG A 306 10.17 19.53 48.42
C ARG A 306 10.53 19.74 46.95
N LEU A 307 11.02 20.95 46.59
CA LEU A 307 11.45 21.28 45.23
C LEU A 307 12.61 20.41 44.79
N SER A 308 13.59 20.19 45.66
CA SER A 308 14.74 19.29 45.38
C SER A 308 14.29 17.85 45.08
N ARG A 309 13.33 17.33 45.87
CA ARG A 309 12.74 16.00 45.61
C ARG A 309 12.02 15.96 44.29
N LEU A 310 11.21 16.99 43.94
CA LEU A 310 10.50 17.13 42.68
C LEU A 310 11.47 17.01 41.48
N VAL A 311 12.54 17.84 41.51
CA VAL A 311 13.55 17.84 40.43
C VAL A 311 14.22 16.47 40.29
N ARG A 312 14.60 15.83 41.40
CA ARG A 312 15.20 14.50 41.37
C ARG A 312 14.24 13.48 40.75
N THR A 313 12.99 13.45 41.18
CA THR A 313 11.94 12.59 40.63
C THR A 313 11.75 12.79 39.11
N MET A 314 11.83 14.03 38.63
CA MET A 314 11.74 14.34 37.21
C MET A 314 12.95 13.83 36.42
N LEU A 315 14.16 13.95 36.97
CA LEU A 315 15.36 13.39 36.35
C LEU A 315 15.28 11.87 36.25
N ASP A 316 14.84 11.20 37.31
CA ASP A 316 14.65 9.74 37.31
C ASP A 316 13.61 9.35 36.25
N LEU A 317 12.50 10.04 36.20
CA LEU A 317 11.46 9.82 35.17
C LEU A 317 11.98 10.01 33.76
N SER A 318 12.76 11.07 33.51
CA SER A 318 13.39 11.32 32.21
C SER A 318 14.33 10.20 31.79
N ARG A 319 15.13 9.65 32.73
CA ARG A 319 16.02 8.51 32.48
C ARG A 319 15.25 7.21 32.19
N ILE A 320 14.10 7.04 32.88
CA ILE A 320 13.20 5.91 32.63
C ILE A 320 12.63 6.00 31.22
N ASP A 321 12.10 7.18 30.82
CA ASP A 321 11.46 7.40 29.53
C ASP A 321 12.42 7.29 28.34
N SER A 322 13.70 7.69 28.54
CA SER A 322 14.74 7.54 27.51
C SER A 322 15.27 6.10 27.37
N GLY A 323 14.87 5.18 28.27
CA GLY A 323 15.42 3.81 28.30
C GLY A 323 16.90 3.74 28.73
N GLU A 324 17.45 4.84 29.26
CA GLU A 324 18.84 4.91 29.72
C GLU A 324 19.05 4.27 31.09
N LEU A 325 17.94 3.99 31.81
CA LEU A 325 18.00 3.41 33.12
C LEU A 325 18.42 1.94 33.03
N ARG A 326 19.60 1.63 33.54
CA ARG A 326 20.13 0.26 33.66
C ARG A 326 19.92 -0.22 35.08
N LEU A 327 19.29 -1.38 35.25
CA LEU A 327 19.15 -2.03 36.55
C LEU A 327 20.50 -2.55 37.04
N HIS A 328 20.85 -2.25 38.27
CA HIS A 328 21.99 -2.85 38.98
C HIS A 328 21.50 -4.06 39.75
N MET A 329 21.27 -5.17 39.05
CA MET A 329 20.76 -6.40 39.63
C MET A 329 21.75 -6.98 40.66
N ALA A 330 21.28 -7.15 41.89
CA ALA A 330 22.01 -7.76 42.97
C ALA A 330 21.06 -8.62 43.81
N ARG A 331 21.62 -9.61 44.52
CA ARG A 331 20.87 -10.38 45.49
C ARG A 331 20.88 -9.64 46.82
N PHE A 332 19.73 -9.29 47.36
CA PHE A 332 19.61 -8.50 48.57
C PHE A 332 18.44 -9.01 49.45
N ASP A 333 18.50 -8.65 50.74
CA ASP A 333 17.46 -9.00 51.73
C ASP A 333 16.26 -8.02 51.60
N LEU A 334 15.17 -8.50 51.01
CA LEU A 334 13.91 -7.80 50.84
C LEU A 334 13.24 -7.48 52.18
N THR A 335 13.28 -8.41 53.12
CA THR A 335 12.72 -8.24 54.46
C THR A 335 13.40 -7.07 55.17
N ASN A 336 14.72 -7.03 55.17
CA ASN A 336 15.46 -5.90 55.73
C ASN A 336 15.15 -4.57 55.02
N THR A 337 14.98 -4.57 53.68
CA THR A 337 14.58 -3.38 52.90
C THR A 337 13.23 -2.83 53.37
N ILE A 338 12.28 -3.70 53.63
CA ILE A 338 10.94 -3.31 54.16
C ILE A 338 11.06 -2.74 55.57
N PHE A 339 11.87 -3.35 56.44
CA PHE A 339 12.09 -2.85 57.80
C PHE A 339 12.73 -1.46 57.80
N VAL A 340 13.79 -1.23 57.01
CA VAL A 340 14.47 0.06 56.92
C VAL A 340 13.51 1.15 56.40
N ALA A 341 12.69 0.82 55.42
CA ALA A 341 11.67 1.74 54.90
C ALA A 341 10.63 2.06 55.99
N LEU A 342 10.13 1.06 56.73
CA LEU A 342 9.16 1.25 57.81
C LEU A 342 9.70 2.13 58.95
N LEU A 343 10.97 1.90 59.38
CA LEU A 343 11.64 2.70 60.40
C LEU A 343 11.71 4.17 60.05
N SER A 344 11.81 4.50 58.74
CA SER A 344 11.78 5.89 58.28
C SER A 344 10.48 6.63 58.62
N PHE A 345 9.40 5.90 58.92
CA PHE A 345 8.08 6.46 59.27
C PHE A 345 7.69 6.21 60.74
N GLU A 346 8.59 5.73 61.61
CA GLU A 346 8.34 5.37 63.00
C GLU A 346 7.60 6.52 63.73
N LYS A 347 8.12 7.75 63.68
CA LYS A 347 7.51 8.91 64.31
C LYS A 347 6.08 9.17 63.83
N SER A 348 5.81 9.00 62.55
CA SER A 348 4.47 9.25 61.98
C SER A 348 3.50 8.14 62.36
N ILE A 349 3.97 6.92 62.45
CA ILE A 349 3.22 5.73 62.91
C ILE A 349 2.83 5.88 64.36
N GLU A 350 3.78 6.30 65.23
CA GLU A 350 3.50 6.55 66.65
C GLU A 350 2.52 7.71 66.86
N GLN A 351 2.73 8.82 66.14
CA GLN A 351 1.86 9.99 66.23
C GLN A 351 0.39 9.67 65.86
N LYS A 352 0.19 8.84 64.83
CA LYS A 352 -1.14 8.41 64.38
C LYS A 352 -1.63 7.14 65.11
N LYS A 353 -0.85 6.56 66.03
CA LYS A 353 -1.16 5.32 66.76
C LYS A 353 -1.52 4.18 65.79
N ILE A 354 -0.80 4.03 64.69
CA ILE A 354 -1.04 3.02 63.66
C ILE A 354 -0.47 1.68 64.18
N GLN A 355 -1.29 0.62 64.06
CA GLN A 355 -0.84 -0.77 64.37
C GLN A 355 -0.16 -1.31 63.11
N VAL A 356 1.08 -1.80 63.25
CA VAL A 356 1.79 -2.51 62.18
C VAL A 356 1.69 -4.01 62.44
N LEU A 357 1.19 -4.77 61.46
CA LEU A 357 0.89 -6.21 61.57
C LEU A 357 1.65 -7.01 60.50
N GLY A 358 2.00 -8.26 60.77
CA GLY A 358 2.44 -9.22 59.78
C GLY A 358 3.95 -9.29 59.55
N LEU A 359 4.76 -8.73 60.47
CA LEU A 359 6.23 -8.83 60.45
C LEU A 359 6.81 -9.62 61.64
N GLU A 360 5.96 -10.12 62.56
CA GLU A 360 6.40 -10.66 63.83
C GLU A 360 7.27 -11.93 63.70
N ASP A 361 7.01 -12.76 62.66
CA ASP A 361 7.71 -14.04 62.42
C ASP A 361 8.34 -14.12 61.02
N THR A 362 8.71 -12.96 60.41
CA THR A 362 9.20 -12.93 59.06
C THR A 362 10.69 -13.22 59.00
N GLU A 363 11.10 -14.34 58.38
CA GLU A 363 12.48 -14.67 58.09
C GLU A 363 13.08 -13.76 56.99
N SER A 364 14.43 -13.63 56.99
CA SER A 364 15.14 -12.93 55.90
C SER A 364 14.92 -13.59 54.55
N LEU A 365 14.34 -12.86 53.61
CA LEU A 365 14.05 -13.33 52.27
C LEU A 365 14.90 -12.59 51.23
N TYR A 366 15.74 -13.34 50.53
CA TYR A 366 16.63 -12.78 49.50
C TYR A 366 15.99 -12.85 48.11
N VAL A 367 16.01 -11.74 47.42
CA VAL A 367 15.49 -11.60 46.04
C VAL A 367 16.55 -11.00 45.12
N ASP A 368 16.40 -11.24 43.82
CA ASP A 368 17.24 -10.61 42.78
C ASP A 368 16.54 -9.35 42.28
N GLY A 369 17.24 -8.22 42.29
CA GLY A 369 16.73 -6.94 41.85
C GLY A 369 17.72 -5.82 42.08
N ASP A 370 17.34 -4.60 41.74
CA ASP A 370 18.10 -3.38 42.08
C ASP A 370 17.69 -2.93 43.49
N PRO A 371 18.58 -3.05 44.52
CA PRO A 371 18.21 -2.76 45.91
C PRO A 371 17.69 -1.34 46.12
N ASP A 372 18.31 -0.34 45.46
CA ASP A 372 17.93 1.06 45.63
C ASP A 372 16.54 1.35 45.03
N MET A 373 16.27 0.75 43.87
CA MET A 373 14.95 0.89 43.22
C MET A 373 13.86 0.17 43.96
N ILE A 374 14.11 -1.06 44.44
CA ILE A 374 13.11 -1.79 45.24
C ILE A 374 12.90 -1.11 46.59
N HIS A 375 13.94 -0.56 47.21
CA HIS A 375 13.78 0.31 48.39
C HIS A 375 12.85 1.50 48.07
N GLN A 376 13.02 2.15 46.92
CA GLN A 376 12.14 3.27 46.48
C GLN A 376 10.70 2.82 46.29
N VAL A 377 10.44 1.61 45.75
CA VAL A 377 9.10 1.02 45.63
C VAL A 377 8.47 0.86 46.99
N VAL A 378 9.18 0.19 47.90
CA VAL A 378 8.67 -0.11 49.27
C VAL A 378 8.43 1.19 50.04
N TYR A 379 9.39 2.14 49.95
CA TYR A 379 9.25 3.45 50.60
C TYR A 379 8.01 4.20 50.12
N ASN A 380 7.77 4.30 48.82
CA ASN A 380 6.59 4.98 48.28
C ASN A 380 5.28 4.30 48.68
N LEU A 381 5.24 2.99 48.73
CA LEU A 381 4.04 2.25 49.14
C LEU A 381 3.76 2.40 50.64
N ILE A 382 4.80 2.35 51.49
CA ILE A 382 4.67 2.57 52.94
C ILE A 382 4.31 4.04 53.23
N GLU A 383 4.93 5.00 52.52
CA GLU A 383 4.59 6.44 52.63
C GLU A 383 3.08 6.63 52.39
N ASN A 384 2.56 6.06 51.31
CA ASN A 384 1.13 6.11 51.01
C ASN A 384 0.29 5.43 52.09
N ALA A 385 0.68 4.25 52.57
CA ALA A 385 -0.03 3.56 53.62
C ALA A 385 -0.11 4.37 54.92
N VAL A 386 1.03 4.91 55.40
CA VAL A 386 1.08 5.75 56.60
C VAL A 386 0.25 7.03 56.45
N LYS A 387 0.29 7.63 55.26
CA LYS A 387 -0.38 8.90 54.96
C LYS A 387 -1.90 8.74 54.96
N PHE A 388 -2.41 7.70 54.31
CA PHE A 388 -3.85 7.49 54.11
C PHE A 388 -4.50 6.62 55.18
N THR A 389 -3.73 6.04 56.14
CA THR A 389 -4.26 5.39 57.32
C THR A 389 -4.84 6.41 58.29
N ASN A 390 -6.05 6.12 58.83
CA ASN A 390 -6.68 6.95 59.85
C ASN A 390 -5.95 6.78 61.21
N GLU A 391 -6.10 7.76 62.12
CA GLU A 391 -5.59 7.62 63.49
C GLU A 391 -6.17 6.38 64.17
N GLY A 392 -5.32 5.56 64.81
CA GLY A 392 -5.70 4.32 65.43
C GLY A 392 -5.97 3.16 64.45
N GLY A 393 -5.71 3.36 63.13
CA GLY A 393 -5.86 2.32 62.11
C GLY A 393 -4.69 1.33 62.06
N TYR A 394 -4.63 0.52 61.00
CA TYR A 394 -3.59 -0.50 60.86
C TYR A 394 -2.93 -0.44 59.48
N ILE A 395 -1.67 -0.90 59.45
CA ILE A 395 -0.92 -1.25 58.23
C ILE A 395 -0.51 -2.70 58.36
N GLN A 396 -0.89 -3.54 57.38
CA GLN A 396 -0.56 -4.95 57.34
C GLN A 396 0.38 -5.23 56.20
N LEU A 397 1.49 -5.88 56.51
CA LEU A 397 2.51 -6.29 55.54
C LEU A 397 2.49 -7.83 55.42
N ALA A 398 2.54 -8.33 54.19
CA ALA A 398 2.62 -9.77 53.94
C ALA A 398 3.65 -10.04 52.83
N ILE A 399 4.62 -10.88 53.11
CA ILE A 399 5.61 -11.37 52.16
C ILE A 399 5.29 -12.84 51.89
N ARG A 400 5.17 -13.21 50.61
CA ARG A 400 4.89 -14.58 50.19
C ARG A 400 5.97 -15.04 49.22
N ASP A 401 6.66 -16.08 49.58
CA ASP A 401 7.67 -16.71 48.74
C ASP A 401 7.00 -17.87 47.96
N LEU A 402 6.76 -17.64 46.67
CA LEU A 402 6.16 -18.58 45.74
C LEU A 402 7.23 -19.26 44.90
N PRO A 403 6.99 -20.37 44.22
CA PRO A 403 8.01 -21.08 43.46
C PRO A 403 8.60 -20.27 42.33
N ASP A 404 7.80 -19.43 41.67
CA ASP A 404 8.13 -18.64 40.47
C ASP A 404 8.39 -17.15 40.74
N ARG A 405 7.96 -16.66 41.89
CA ARG A 405 7.98 -15.23 42.25
C ARG A 405 7.94 -14.99 43.74
N THR A 406 8.38 -13.83 44.17
CA THR A 406 8.18 -13.31 45.50
C THR A 406 7.18 -12.17 45.47
N SER A 407 6.09 -12.24 46.23
CA SER A 407 5.08 -11.18 46.33
C SER A 407 5.14 -10.45 47.66
N VAL A 408 4.87 -9.14 47.62
CA VAL A 408 4.78 -8.26 48.79
C VAL A 408 3.45 -7.54 48.72
N ALA A 409 2.63 -7.70 49.75
CA ALA A 409 1.36 -7.00 49.88
C ALA A 409 1.46 -5.99 51.05
N ILE A 410 1.06 -4.76 50.80
CA ILE A 410 0.96 -3.67 51.80
C ILE A 410 -0.48 -3.19 51.80
N LYS A 411 -1.16 -3.46 52.92
CA LYS A 411 -2.56 -3.12 53.13
C LYS A 411 -2.69 -2.11 54.26
N ASN A 412 -3.46 -1.08 54.04
CA ASN A 412 -3.77 -0.11 55.09
C ASN A 412 -5.28 0.13 55.22
N SER A 413 -5.73 0.32 56.46
CA SER A 413 -7.08 0.84 56.72
C SER A 413 -7.18 2.31 56.37
N GLY A 414 -8.34 2.78 55.93
CA GLY A 414 -8.55 4.22 55.63
C GLY A 414 -9.65 4.46 54.61
N ALA A 415 -9.54 5.60 53.94
CA ALA A 415 -10.55 6.07 53.01
C ALA A 415 -10.76 5.17 51.75
N GLY A 416 -9.81 4.28 51.46
CA GLY A 416 -9.85 3.45 50.27
C GLY A 416 -9.82 4.27 48.98
N ILE A 417 -10.00 3.59 47.87
CA ILE A 417 -9.99 4.17 46.49
C ILE A 417 -11.30 3.74 45.83
N ALA A 418 -12.00 4.65 45.18
CA ALA A 418 -13.21 4.36 44.43
C ALA A 418 -12.92 3.47 43.21
N ALA A 419 -13.84 2.62 42.79
CA ALA A 419 -13.63 1.61 41.74
C ALA A 419 -13.27 2.24 40.37
N ASP A 420 -13.84 3.38 40.07
CA ASP A 420 -13.59 4.16 38.83
C ASP A 420 -12.22 4.86 38.81
N GLU A 421 -11.65 5.12 40.00
CA GLU A 421 -10.32 5.73 40.13
C GLU A 421 -9.18 4.69 40.09
N ILE A 422 -9.43 3.40 40.39
CA ILE A 422 -8.42 2.34 40.47
C ILE A 422 -7.54 2.25 39.22
N ALA A 423 -8.14 2.37 38.05
CA ALA A 423 -7.39 2.31 36.77
C ALA A 423 -6.45 3.50 36.57
N LEU A 424 -6.74 4.64 37.20
CA LEU A 424 -6.07 5.92 36.97
C LEU A 424 -4.96 6.24 37.98
N ILE A 425 -4.95 5.59 39.16
CA ILE A 425 -4.00 5.92 40.24
C ILE A 425 -2.52 5.70 39.87
N PHE A 426 -2.26 4.91 38.83
CA PHE A 426 -0.91 4.68 38.31
C PHE A 426 -0.51 5.67 37.21
N ASP A 427 -1.42 6.59 36.84
CA ASP A 427 -1.11 7.63 35.83
C ASP A 427 -0.29 8.75 36.46
N ARG A 428 0.52 9.41 35.61
CA ARG A 428 1.38 10.52 36.04
C ARG A 428 0.55 11.70 36.53
N PHE A 429 0.91 12.24 37.72
CA PHE A 429 0.24 13.38 38.37
C PHE A 429 -1.22 13.14 38.74
N TYR A 430 -1.69 11.88 38.67
CA TYR A 430 -3.03 11.57 39.11
C TYR A 430 -3.14 11.58 40.63
N LYS A 431 -4.19 12.22 41.12
CA LYS A 431 -4.58 12.24 42.54
C LYS A 431 -6.06 12.03 42.62
N THR A 432 -6.51 11.14 43.49
CA THR A 432 -7.94 10.98 43.80
C THR A 432 -8.49 12.24 44.44
N ASP A 433 -9.78 12.55 44.30
CA ASP A 433 -10.39 13.73 44.86
C ASP A 433 -10.22 13.81 46.41
N LYS A 434 -10.29 12.67 47.10
CA LYS A 434 -10.01 12.55 48.51
C LYS A 434 -8.53 12.82 48.84
N SER A 435 -7.61 12.37 48.01
CA SER A 435 -6.18 12.62 48.21
C SER A 435 -5.77 14.07 47.97
N ARG A 436 -6.47 14.80 47.10
CA ARG A 436 -6.22 16.25 46.86
C ARG A 436 -6.46 17.09 48.10
N SER A 437 -7.45 16.70 48.93
CA SER A 437 -7.78 17.39 50.17
C SER A 437 -6.83 17.03 51.33
N GLN A 438 -6.39 15.81 51.42
CA GLN A 438 -5.53 15.28 52.49
C GLN A 438 -4.04 15.48 52.23
N ASP A 439 -3.64 15.44 50.95
CA ASP A 439 -2.25 15.53 50.52
C ASP A 439 -2.02 16.73 49.59
N LYS A 440 -1.86 17.89 50.22
CA LYS A 440 -1.46 19.13 49.50
C LYS A 440 -0.02 19.06 48.95
N ASN A 441 0.81 18.14 49.47
CA ASN A 441 2.25 18.06 49.18
C ASN A 441 2.65 16.92 48.24
N GLY A 442 1.80 15.95 48.00
CA GLY A 442 2.09 14.85 47.06
C GLY A 442 2.04 15.30 45.61
N MET A 443 2.86 14.71 44.75
CA MET A 443 3.00 15.11 43.37
C MET A 443 2.19 14.17 42.39
N GLY A 444 1.63 13.07 42.90
CA GLY A 444 0.97 12.08 42.07
C GLY A 444 1.93 11.30 41.14
N LEU A 445 3.21 11.23 41.49
CA LEU A 445 4.23 10.50 40.72
C LEU A 445 4.66 9.19 41.39
N GLY A 446 4.42 9.03 42.69
CA GLY A 446 4.93 7.88 43.47
C GLY A 446 4.46 6.53 42.93
N LEU A 447 3.16 6.36 42.70
CA LEU A 447 2.60 5.11 42.18
C LEU A 447 3.00 4.83 40.72
N TYR A 448 3.13 5.86 39.89
CA TYR A 448 3.65 5.70 38.54
C TYR A 448 5.10 5.17 38.55
N ILE A 449 5.96 5.71 39.43
CA ILE A 449 7.34 5.25 39.58
C ILE A 449 7.35 3.82 40.07
N VAL A 450 6.56 3.49 41.08
CA VAL A 450 6.41 2.12 41.60
C VAL A 450 6.07 1.13 40.47
N ARG A 451 5.03 1.42 39.69
CA ARG A 451 4.62 0.56 38.56
C ARG A 451 5.73 0.42 37.54
N THR A 452 6.45 1.50 37.27
CA THR A 452 7.55 1.48 36.26
C THR A 452 8.74 0.68 36.75
N ILE A 453 9.18 0.84 38.00
CA ILE A 453 10.29 0.07 38.58
C ILE A 453 9.95 -1.42 38.60
N ILE A 454 8.75 -1.79 39.04
CA ILE A 454 8.33 -3.19 39.09
C ILE A 454 8.28 -3.80 37.69
N LYS A 455 7.77 -3.06 36.69
CA LYS A 455 7.80 -3.53 35.29
C LYS A 455 9.22 -3.70 34.75
N LEU A 456 10.16 -2.81 35.07
CA LEU A 456 11.56 -2.96 34.69
C LEU A 456 12.19 -4.22 35.26
N HIS A 457 11.77 -4.65 36.45
CA HIS A 457 12.19 -5.91 37.08
C HIS A 457 11.46 -7.16 36.55
N GLY A 458 10.54 -7.00 35.54
CA GLY A 458 9.77 -8.10 35.00
C GLY A 458 8.59 -8.55 35.89
N GLY A 459 8.26 -7.74 36.90
CA GLY A 459 7.15 -7.96 37.83
C GLY A 459 5.90 -7.17 37.45
N GLU A 460 4.89 -7.25 38.30
CA GLU A 460 3.64 -6.49 38.16
C GLU A 460 3.16 -6.00 39.53
N ILE A 461 2.44 -4.90 39.58
CA ILE A 461 1.77 -4.36 40.75
C ILE A 461 0.26 -4.30 40.50
N THR A 462 -0.50 -4.72 41.47
CA THR A 462 -1.96 -4.69 41.50
C THR A 462 -2.46 -3.93 42.72
N VAL A 463 -3.71 -3.49 42.69
CA VAL A 463 -4.38 -2.82 43.80
C VAL A 463 -5.75 -3.44 44.03
N GLN A 464 -6.08 -3.64 45.29
CA GLN A 464 -7.41 -4.02 45.77
C GLN A 464 -7.85 -3.02 46.82
N SER A 465 -9.00 -2.42 46.65
CA SER A 465 -9.49 -1.41 47.58
C SER A 465 -11.00 -1.50 47.73
N VAL A 466 -11.45 -1.29 48.98
CA VAL A 466 -12.85 -1.07 49.31
C VAL A 466 -12.95 0.32 49.91
N GLU A 467 -13.82 1.13 49.32
CA GLU A 467 -13.99 2.53 49.72
C GLU A 467 -14.41 2.62 51.20
N ASN A 468 -13.74 3.46 51.98
CA ASN A 468 -13.88 3.68 53.42
C ASN A 468 -13.55 2.47 54.33
N GLU A 469 -12.88 1.45 53.78
CA GLU A 469 -12.43 0.30 54.56
C GLU A 469 -10.91 0.13 54.48
N TYR A 470 -10.39 -0.20 53.30
CA TYR A 470 -8.96 -0.44 53.13
C TYR A 470 -8.49 -0.21 51.70
N CYS A 471 -7.17 -0.05 51.56
CA CYS A 471 -6.44 -0.15 50.29
C CYS A 471 -5.28 -1.13 50.44
N GLN A 472 -5.10 -2.02 49.49
CA GLN A 472 -4.00 -2.99 49.44
C GLN A 472 -3.29 -2.86 48.08
N PHE A 473 -1.98 -2.62 48.13
CA PHE A 473 -1.10 -2.75 46.98
C PHE A 473 -0.32 -4.05 47.10
N GLU A 474 -0.29 -4.82 46.01
CA GLU A 474 0.49 -6.08 45.96
C GLU A 474 1.37 -6.04 44.73
N PHE A 475 2.68 -6.19 44.88
CA PHE A 475 3.61 -6.35 43.81
C PHE A 475 4.38 -7.66 43.92
N TRP A 476 4.88 -8.15 42.79
CA TRP A 476 5.71 -9.32 42.78
C TRP A 476 6.96 -9.12 41.91
N LEU A 477 8.04 -9.83 42.27
CA LEU A 477 9.30 -9.91 41.56
C LEU A 477 9.52 -11.34 41.09
N PRO A 478 9.93 -11.56 39.82
CA PRO A 478 10.22 -12.92 39.34
C PRO A 478 11.45 -13.49 40.05
N LYS A 479 11.42 -14.78 40.32
CA LYS A 479 12.61 -15.51 40.71
C LYS A 479 13.38 -15.88 39.45
N HIS A 480 14.63 -15.42 39.31
CA HIS A 480 15.50 -15.92 38.27
C HIS A 480 15.89 -17.36 38.62
N GLU A 481 15.57 -18.35 37.77
CA GLU A 481 16.13 -19.69 37.90
C GLU A 481 17.64 -19.59 37.90
N GLU A 482 18.30 -20.04 38.95
CA GLU A 482 19.74 -20.30 38.88
C GLU A 482 19.98 -21.21 37.66
N PRO A 483 20.94 -20.86 36.76
CA PRO A 483 21.25 -21.75 35.66
C PRO A 483 21.66 -23.07 36.30
N LYS A 484 20.85 -24.11 36.12
CA LYS A 484 21.17 -25.48 36.57
C LYS A 484 22.57 -25.78 36.00
N LEU A 485 23.62 -25.71 36.85
CA LEU A 485 24.95 -26.19 36.54
C LEU A 485 24.77 -27.60 35.97
N LYS A 486 24.95 -27.76 34.67
CA LYS A 486 24.96 -29.07 34.03
C LYS A 486 26.01 -29.88 34.80
N ALA A 487 25.53 -30.83 35.60
CA ALA A 487 26.35 -31.78 36.36
C ALA A 487 27.47 -32.27 35.40
N GLY A 488 28.72 -32.08 35.83
CA GLY A 488 29.90 -32.25 35.04
C GLY A 488 29.90 -33.56 34.25
N LYS A 489 30.09 -33.47 32.99
CA LYS A 489 30.66 -34.59 32.22
C LYS A 489 31.97 -34.96 32.89
N LYS A 490 31.97 -36.15 33.53
CA LYS A 490 33.24 -36.78 33.99
C LYS A 490 34.19 -36.71 32.80
N GLU A 491 35.30 -35.96 32.98
CA GLU A 491 36.47 -36.04 32.12
C GLU A 491 36.88 -37.51 32.01
N LYS A 492 36.80 -38.09 30.83
CA LYS A 492 37.41 -39.39 30.55
C LYS A 492 38.92 -39.16 30.51
N ASP A 493 39.59 -39.79 31.45
CA ASP A 493 41.06 -39.87 31.54
C ASP A 493 41.64 -40.40 30.23
N PRO A 494 42.53 -39.63 29.53
CA PRO A 494 43.09 -40.05 28.24
C PRO A 494 44.23 -41.09 28.31
N ALA A 495 44.38 -41.76 29.44
CA ALA A 495 45.51 -42.70 29.70
C ALA A 495 45.22 -44.19 29.41
N LYS A 496 44.06 -44.59 28.90
CA LYS A 496 43.74 -46.04 28.69
C LYS A 496 43.63 -46.51 27.22
N ASP A 497 43.72 -45.67 26.24
CA ASP A 497 43.57 -46.08 24.80
C ASP A 497 44.90 -46.24 24.04
N LYS A 498 46.01 -46.55 24.71
CA LYS A 498 47.33 -46.85 24.05
C LYS A 498 47.79 -48.28 24.23
N LYS A 499 46.94 -49.27 24.46
CA LYS A 499 47.41 -50.68 24.64
C LYS A 499 46.67 -51.74 23.77
N GLU A 500 45.85 -51.38 22.80
CA GLU A 500 45.19 -52.37 21.94
C GLU A 500 45.43 -52.24 20.43
N GLU A 501 46.47 -51.51 20.01
CA GLU A 501 46.90 -51.47 18.61
C GLU A 501 48.30 -52.02 18.42
N LYS A 502 48.58 -53.20 18.98
CA LYS A 502 49.69 -54.09 18.62
C LYS A 502 49.37 -55.53 19.03
N ARG A 503 48.52 -56.19 18.22
CA ARG A 503 48.61 -57.65 17.96
C ARG A 503 47.84 -57.97 16.68
#